data_3b2a0891e7264c04103e1f54989c3a1d
#
_entry.id   3b2a0891e7264c04103e1f54989c3a1d
#
_cell.length_a   1.000
_cell.length_b   1.000
_cell.length_c   1.000
_cell.angle_alpha   90.00
_cell.angle_beta   90.00
_cell.angle_gamma   90.00
#
_symmetry.space_group_name_H-M   'P 1'
#
loop_
_entity.id
_entity.type
_entity.pdbx_description
1 polymer ?
#
loop_
_entity_poly.entity_id
_entity_poly.type
_entity_poly.pdbx_seq_one_letter_code
_entity_poly.pdbx_strand_id
1 'polypeptide(L)'
;MCEKQGRLRILVVDDEQKQRQILKILLNSEGYEVRTADSVETALERMAEKEPDIVITDLRMEGQDGIALLEQTKRKYPNCKVILLTGYGSIENAVEAMKKGAWFYFVKGKGPEELLAELRKLQNAYLSKQNGKRLQEENRNYMLDTKNEELRKIFRIVERAAKSSANILILGESGVGKEVFANYIHQLSRPDRKFLAVNCHALSDSLMESELFGHERGAFTGAIGTYKGRFEAAEGGTLFLDEIGDIPRNVQSKLLRTLETRTIERVGSTQSIPVDFRLISATNVDLEQAMKDGDFRSDLYYRLCTITIVLPPLRERKEDLPELIRFFLKKYGAEQEKEMKEPDAEVWDALLAYNYKGNIRELKNVIERLVVLSEDGTVSLEDLPDQFFEKKMPVKESFSGSSLKEVRVQAEKELILEVLQMQQCKTKETAEHLGISERQLFNKLKEYEIDLKKLKMKQKEK
;
A
#
# COMPACT_ATOMS: atom_id res chain seq x y z
N MET A 1 -1.25 33.09 -4.31
CA MET A 1 0.14 32.84 -4.73
C MET A 1 0.42 31.38 -4.48
N CYS A 2 0.29 30.54 -5.50
CA CYS A 2 0.53 29.11 -5.39
C CYS A 2 2.04 28.88 -5.27
N GLU A 3 2.52 28.42 -4.12
CA GLU A 3 3.90 28.00 -3.93
C GLU A 3 4.23 26.87 -4.90
N LYS A 4 5.25 27.10 -5.74
CA LYS A 4 5.79 26.15 -6.71
C LYS A 4 6.57 25.04 -5.99
N GLN A 5 5.88 24.13 -5.32
CA GLN A 5 6.47 22.94 -4.70
C GLN A 5 6.61 21.82 -5.75
N GLY A 6 7.83 21.33 -5.96
CA GLY A 6 8.10 20.11 -6.75
C GLY A 6 8.94 20.28 -8.02
N ARG A 7 9.54 21.44 -8.29
CA ARG A 7 10.42 21.61 -9.45
C ARG A 7 11.83 21.11 -9.16
N LEU A 8 12.38 20.27 -10.06
CA LEU A 8 13.78 19.89 -9.99
C LEU A 8 14.69 21.10 -10.23
N ARG A 9 15.71 21.22 -9.40
CA ARG A 9 16.76 22.25 -9.51
C ARG A 9 17.88 21.71 -10.36
N ILE A 10 18.14 22.36 -11.50
CA ILE A 10 19.17 21.96 -12.45
C ILE A 10 20.28 23.01 -12.46
N LEU A 11 21.53 22.57 -12.33
CA LEU A 11 22.70 23.39 -12.58
C LEU A 11 23.30 23.01 -13.94
N VAL A 12 23.32 23.95 -14.88
CA VAL A 12 23.96 23.78 -16.19
C VAL A 12 25.35 24.39 -16.16
N VAL A 13 26.36 23.60 -16.51
CA VAL A 13 27.77 23.98 -16.50
C VAL A 13 28.36 23.79 -17.89
N ASP A 14 28.81 24.87 -18.51
CA ASP A 14 29.38 24.88 -19.86
C ASP A 14 30.19 26.18 -20.01
N ASP A 15 31.37 26.16 -20.58
CA ASP A 15 32.19 27.37 -20.76
C ASP A 15 31.67 28.28 -21.90
N GLU A 16 30.88 27.72 -22.85
CA GLU A 16 30.23 28.50 -23.90
C GLU A 16 28.96 29.21 -23.43
N GLN A 17 28.97 30.54 -23.35
CA GLN A 17 27.82 31.34 -22.91
C GLN A 17 26.55 31.07 -23.74
N LYS A 18 26.69 30.88 -25.07
CA LYS A 18 25.52 30.60 -25.93
C LYS A 18 24.85 29.28 -25.58
N GLN A 19 25.64 28.21 -25.34
CA GLN A 19 25.12 26.89 -24.97
C GLN A 19 24.40 26.94 -23.63
N ARG A 20 24.98 27.61 -22.62
CA ARG A 20 24.35 27.81 -21.32
C ARG A 20 22.99 28.52 -21.44
N GLN A 21 22.89 29.54 -22.29
CA GLN A 21 21.64 30.28 -22.47
C GLN A 21 20.57 29.45 -23.17
N ILE A 22 20.93 28.69 -24.21
CA ILE A 22 20.00 27.81 -24.92
C ILE A 22 19.43 26.76 -23.97
N LEU A 23 20.28 26.04 -23.24
CA LEU A 23 19.84 25.06 -22.28
C LEU A 23 18.99 25.67 -21.14
N LYS A 24 19.37 26.86 -20.64
CA LYS A 24 18.59 27.55 -19.62
C LYS A 24 17.19 27.90 -20.12
N ILE A 25 17.04 28.42 -21.33
CA ILE A 25 15.74 28.76 -21.92
C ILE A 25 14.91 27.50 -22.11
N LEU A 26 15.48 26.46 -22.71
CA LEU A 26 14.83 25.19 -22.97
C LEU A 26 14.31 24.55 -21.68
N LEU A 27 15.17 24.43 -20.68
CA LEU A 27 14.82 23.77 -19.43
C LEU A 27 13.84 24.58 -18.57
N ASN A 28 13.94 25.92 -18.61
CA ASN A 28 12.96 26.79 -17.95
C ASN A 28 11.57 26.70 -18.62
N SER A 29 11.49 26.55 -19.96
CA SER A 29 10.21 26.36 -20.66
C SER A 29 9.54 25.02 -20.33
N GLU A 30 10.32 24.00 -19.98
CA GLU A 30 9.83 22.70 -19.48
C GLU A 30 9.50 22.73 -17.98
N GLY A 31 9.68 23.87 -17.31
CA GLY A 31 9.26 24.07 -15.93
C GLY A 31 10.31 23.77 -14.86
N TYR A 32 11.56 23.50 -15.21
CA TYR A 32 12.66 23.31 -14.24
C TYR A 32 13.17 24.64 -13.64
N GLU A 33 13.74 24.58 -12.42
CA GLU A 33 14.49 25.71 -11.84
C GLU A 33 15.95 25.62 -12.28
N VAL A 34 16.40 26.52 -13.16
CA VAL A 34 17.73 26.39 -13.79
C VAL A 34 18.68 27.50 -13.32
N ARG A 35 19.82 27.08 -12.79
CA ARG A 35 21.01 27.92 -12.56
C ARG A 35 22.08 27.54 -13.56
N THR A 36 23.04 28.45 -13.81
CA THR A 36 24.13 28.22 -14.76
C THR A 36 25.47 28.56 -14.14
N ALA A 37 26.54 27.87 -14.52
CA ALA A 37 27.93 28.16 -14.16
C ALA A 37 28.79 28.05 -15.44
N ASP A 38 29.92 28.74 -15.46
CA ASP A 38 30.83 28.78 -16.62
C ASP A 38 32.10 27.96 -16.40
N SER A 39 32.33 27.50 -15.20
CA SER A 39 33.48 26.71 -14.82
C SER A 39 33.16 25.73 -13.70
N VAL A 40 34.07 24.79 -13.42
CA VAL A 40 33.93 23.87 -12.29
C VAL A 40 33.95 24.59 -10.96
N GLU A 41 34.77 25.61 -10.81
CA GLU A 41 34.88 26.43 -9.61
C GLU A 41 33.56 27.13 -9.28
N THR A 42 33.02 27.88 -10.25
CA THR A 42 31.73 28.56 -10.09
C THR A 42 30.57 27.59 -9.90
N ALA A 43 30.64 26.39 -10.49
CA ALA A 43 29.64 25.34 -10.27
C ALA A 43 29.64 24.88 -8.80
N LEU A 44 30.82 24.61 -8.24
CA LEU A 44 30.95 24.16 -6.84
C LEU A 44 30.52 25.25 -5.84
N GLU A 45 30.81 26.51 -6.10
CA GLU A 45 30.32 27.65 -5.31
C GLU A 45 28.79 27.70 -5.30
N ARG A 46 28.16 27.62 -6.48
CA ARG A 46 26.70 27.62 -6.59
C ARG A 46 26.03 26.39 -5.98
N MET A 47 26.70 25.24 -6.05
CA MET A 47 26.24 24.02 -5.37
C MET A 47 26.30 24.14 -3.83
N ALA A 48 27.30 24.86 -3.31
CA ALA A 48 27.42 25.13 -1.89
C ALA A 48 26.34 26.11 -1.37
N GLU A 49 25.92 27.07 -2.21
CA GLU A 49 24.81 27.97 -1.87
C GLU A 49 23.45 27.25 -1.83
N LYS A 50 23.19 26.42 -2.85
CA LYS A 50 21.95 25.68 -2.97
C LYS A 50 22.21 24.41 -3.76
N GLU A 51 22.13 23.25 -3.10
CA GLU A 51 22.35 21.94 -3.68
C GLU A 51 21.38 21.67 -4.85
N PRO A 52 21.89 21.38 -6.08
CA PRO A 52 21.04 21.02 -7.21
C PRO A 52 20.62 19.55 -7.13
N ASP A 53 19.46 19.21 -7.70
CA ASP A 53 19.02 17.82 -7.84
C ASP A 53 19.73 17.15 -9.04
N ILE A 54 20.04 17.95 -10.09
CA ILE A 54 20.70 17.51 -11.30
C ILE A 54 21.79 18.53 -11.70
N VAL A 55 22.95 18.03 -12.08
CA VAL A 55 24.00 18.79 -12.78
C VAL A 55 24.07 18.33 -14.22
N ILE A 56 23.99 19.26 -15.16
CA ILE A 56 24.23 19.04 -16.60
C ILE A 56 25.52 19.76 -16.93
N THR A 57 26.58 19.04 -17.28
CA THR A 57 27.89 19.65 -17.53
C THR A 57 28.46 19.25 -18.88
N ASP A 58 29.13 20.20 -19.57
CA ASP A 58 29.96 19.81 -20.69
C ASP A 58 31.10 18.92 -20.25
N LEU A 59 31.47 17.98 -21.07
CA LEU A 59 32.63 17.10 -20.87
C LEU A 59 33.95 17.87 -20.96
N ARG A 60 34.05 18.78 -21.93
CA ARG A 60 35.26 19.59 -22.23
C ARG A 60 35.01 21.05 -21.91
N MET A 61 35.67 21.57 -20.92
CA MET A 61 35.65 22.98 -20.56
C MET A 61 37.07 23.49 -20.35
N GLU A 62 37.32 24.79 -20.53
CA GLU A 62 38.63 25.39 -20.21
C GLU A 62 38.99 25.19 -18.75
N GLY A 63 40.18 24.66 -18.47
CA GLY A 63 40.70 24.39 -17.13
C GLY A 63 40.41 22.98 -16.64
N GLN A 64 39.34 22.79 -15.85
CA GLN A 64 38.91 21.45 -15.37
C GLN A 64 37.77 20.91 -16.22
N ASP A 65 37.79 19.61 -16.50
CA ASP A 65 36.78 18.95 -17.33
C ASP A 65 35.52 18.51 -16.54
N GLY A 66 34.45 18.18 -17.27
CA GLY A 66 33.21 17.74 -16.69
C GLY A 66 33.32 16.44 -15.87
N ILE A 67 34.36 15.62 -16.12
CA ILE A 67 34.64 14.42 -15.34
C ILE A 67 35.16 14.79 -13.95
N ALA A 68 36.00 15.81 -13.84
CA ALA A 68 36.46 16.31 -12.55
C ALA A 68 35.29 16.86 -11.70
N LEU A 69 34.34 17.57 -12.34
CA LEU A 69 33.12 18.02 -11.67
C LEU A 69 32.24 16.86 -11.23
N LEU A 70 32.09 15.83 -12.07
CA LEU A 70 31.35 14.60 -11.73
C LEU A 70 31.91 13.95 -10.46
N GLU A 71 33.22 13.73 -10.39
CA GLU A 71 33.87 13.09 -9.26
C GLU A 71 33.71 13.92 -7.97
N GLN A 72 33.92 15.23 -8.04
CA GLN A 72 33.72 16.13 -6.91
C GLN A 72 32.26 16.18 -6.46
N THR A 73 31.31 16.23 -7.40
CA THR A 73 29.88 16.21 -7.13
C THR A 73 29.50 14.90 -6.43
N LYS A 74 29.96 13.75 -6.93
CA LYS A 74 29.63 12.45 -6.31
C LYS A 74 30.22 12.28 -4.92
N ARG A 75 31.39 12.87 -4.65
CA ARG A 75 32.02 12.83 -3.32
C ARG A 75 31.25 13.67 -2.31
N LYS A 76 30.83 14.89 -2.68
CA LYS A 76 30.22 15.86 -1.77
C LYS A 76 28.68 15.77 -1.74
N TYR A 77 28.05 15.42 -2.87
CA TYR A 77 26.61 15.35 -3.08
C TYR A 77 26.20 14.02 -3.75
N PRO A 78 26.27 12.88 -3.05
CA PRO A 78 26.11 11.55 -3.64
C PRO A 78 24.73 11.31 -4.28
N ASN A 79 23.70 12.04 -3.85
CA ASN A 79 22.33 11.95 -4.39
C ASN A 79 22.14 12.78 -5.67
N CYS A 80 22.97 13.78 -5.93
CA CYS A 80 22.89 14.62 -7.10
C CYS A 80 23.17 13.78 -8.38
N LYS A 81 22.29 13.91 -9.37
CA LYS A 81 22.45 13.22 -10.66
C LYS A 81 23.28 14.08 -11.60
N VAL A 82 24.29 13.48 -12.26
CA VAL A 82 25.16 14.21 -13.18
C VAL A 82 24.95 13.68 -14.58
N ILE A 83 24.62 14.56 -15.51
CA ILE A 83 24.48 14.31 -16.95
C ILE A 83 25.65 15.00 -17.66
N LEU A 84 26.38 14.26 -18.46
CA LEU A 84 27.50 14.79 -19.24
C LEU A 84 27.05 15.09 -20.68
N LEU A 85 27.38 16.28 -21.16
CA LEU A 85 27.20 16.69 -22.56
C LEU A 85 28.53 16.61 -23.28
N THR A 86 28.53 16.27 -24.58
CA THR A 86 29.75 16.27 -25.42
C THR A 86 29.43 16.63 -26.83
N GLY A 87 30.32 17.39 -27.47
CA GLY A 87 30.27 17.69 -28.91
C GLY A 87 30.77 16.54 -29.78
N TYR A 88 31.68 15.69 -29.26
CA TYR A 88 32.26 14.55 -29.95
C TYR A 88 32.17 13.32 -29.03
N GLY A 89 31.20 12.44 -29.28
CA GLY A 89 31.02 11.21 -28.51
C GLY A 89 32.00 10.12 -28.97
N SER A 90 33.02 9.79 -28.15
CA SER A 90 33.65 8.49 -28.24
C SER A 90 32.99 7.52 -27.28
N ILE A 91 32.87 6.26 -27.66
CA ILE A 91 32.31 5.19 -26.80
C ILE A 91 33.15 5.05 -25.52
N GLU A 92 34.46 5.27 -25.61
CA GLU A 92 35.40 5.19 -24.49
C GLU A 92 35.11 6.22 -23.42
N ASN A 93 34.89 7.49 -23.80
CA ASN A 93 34.54 8.56 -22.85
C ASN A 93 33.18 8.34 -22.16
N ALA A 94 32.21 7.82 -22.91
CA ALA A 94 30.91 7.48 -22.36
C ALA A 94 31.01 6.36 -21.29
N VAL A 95 31.77 5.30 -21.58
CA VAL A 95 31.99 4.18 -20.65
C VAL A 95 32.75 4.64 -19.42
N GLU A 96 33.76 5.50 -19.55
CA GLU A 96 34.49 6.06 -18.40
C GLU A 96 33.61 6.92 -17.53
N ALA A 97 32.81 7.81 -18.13
CA ALA A 97 31.84 8.65 -17.40
C ALA A 97 30.83 7.82 -16.60
N MET A 98 30.27 6.78 -17.21
CA MET A 98 29.32 5.87 -16.53
C MET A 98 29.98 5.09 -15.38
N LYS A 99 31.24 4.62 -15.54
CA LYS A 99 32.01 3.97 -14.46
C LYS A 99 32.27 4.90 -13.28
N LYS A 100 32.45 6.20 -13.53
CA LYS A 100 32.63 7.24 -12.50
C LYS A 100 31.32 7.72 -11.88
N GLY A 101 30.17 7.15 -12.29
CA GLY A 101 28.87 7.40 -11.68
C GLY A 101 28.01 8.50 -12.34
N ALA A 102 28.31 8.84 -13.60
CA ALA A 102 27.38 9.65 -14.37
C ALA A 102 26.03 8.96 -14.49
N TRP A 103 24.95 9.75 -14.47
CA TRP A 103 23.60 9.22 -14.70
C TRP A 103 23.32 8.96 -16.16
N PHE A 104 23.76 9.89 -17.02
CA PHE A 104 23.53 9.83 -18.45
C PHE A 104 24.64 10.58 -19.20
N TYR A 105 24.86 10.18 -20.45
CA TYR A 105 25.82 10.79 -21.34
C TYR A 105 25.14 11.17 -22.67
N PHE A 106 25.15 12.44 -23.02
CA PHE A 106 24.41 12.98 -24.15
C PHE A 106 25.37 13.61 -25.19
N VAL A 107 25.15 13.31 -26.47
CA VAL A 107 25.95 13.87 -27.58
C VAL A 107 25.26 15.11 -28.10
N LYS A 108 25.93 16.27 -28.02
CA LYS A 108 25.46 17.54 -28.59
C LYS A 108 25.20 17.38 -30.08
N GLY A 109 24.09 17.89 -30.60
CA GLY A 109 23.72 17.77 -32.02
C GLY A 109 22.65 16.70 -32.31
N LYS A 110 22.34 15.81 -31.39
CA LYS A 110 21.08 15.09 -31.39
C LYS A 110 19.99 15.99 -30.84
N GLY A 111 18.74 15.81 -31.29
CA GLY A 111 17.62 16.62 -30.84
C GLY A 111 17.50 16.66 -29.32
N PRO A 112 16.95 17.75 -28.72
CA PRO A 112 16.83 17.91 -27.26
C PRO A 112 15.86 16.91 -26.62
N GLU A 113 15.08 16.19 -27.45
CA GLU A 113 14.04 15.25 -26.98
C GLU A 113 14.62 14.13 -26.12
N GLU A 114 15.84 13.63 -26.46
CA GLU A 114 16.49 12.55 -25.71
C GLU A 114 16.90 13.02 -24.30
N LEU A 115 17.46 14.21 -24.19
CA LEU A 115 17.80 14.84 -22.90
C LEU A 115 16.54 15.11 -22.07
N LEU A 116 15.50 15.66 -22.69
CA LEU A 116 14.23 15.96 -22.03
C LEU A 116 13.53 14.66 -21.56
N ALA A 117 13.61 13.58 -22.35
CA ALA A 117 13.07 12.28 -21.95
C ALA A 117 13.75 11.73 -20.68
N GLU A 118 15.09 11.84 -20.59
CA GLU A 118 15.83 11.42 -19.40
C GLU A 118 15.51 12.31 -18.18
N LEU A 119 15.39 13.61 -18.38
CA LEU A 119 14.98 14.53 -17.32
C LEU A 119 13.55 14.26 -16.81
N ARG A 120 12.61 13.95 -17.71
CA ARG A 120 11.25 13.54 -17.33
C ARG A 120 11.23 12.22 -16.54
N LYS A 121 12.08 11.23 -16.89
CA LYS A 121 12.25 10.01 -16.10
C LYS A 121 12.75 10.33 -14.68
N LEU A 122 13.75 11.20 -14.57
CA LEU A 122 14.27 11.64 -13.27
C LEU A 122 13.21 12.41 -12.47
N GLN A 123 12.44 13.29 -13.11
CA GLN A 123 11.36 14.04 -12.46
C GLN A 123 10.26 13.10 -11.95
N ASN A 124 9.83 12.13 -12.76
CA ASN A 124 8.84 11.16 -12.35
C ASN A 124 9.34 10.30 -11.17
N ALA A 125 10.61 9.86 -11.20
CA ALA A 125 11.21 9.15 -10.09
C ALA A 125 11.34 10.00 -8.81
N TYR A 126 11.65 11.28 -8.96
CA TYR A 126 11.74 12.25 -7.86
C TYR A 126 10.36 12.54 -7.25
N LEU A 127 9.35 12.81 -8.08
CA LEU A 127 7.97 13.00 -7.66
C LEU A 127 7.39 11.75 -7.01
N SER A 128 7.66 10.56 -7.57
CA SER A 128 7.26 9.28 -6.97
C SER A 128 7.91 9.06 -5.61
N LYS A 129 9.17 9.47 -5.43
CA LYS A 129 9.89 9.37 -4.15
C LYS A 129 9.39 10.41 -3.13
N GLN A 130 9.08 11.63 -3.56
CA GLN A 130 8.47 12.66 -2.70
C GLN A 130 7.02 12.31 -2.35
N ASN A 131 6.22 11.90 -3.34
CA ASN A 131 4.85 11.45 -3.11
C ASN A 131 4.84 10.18 -2.25
N GLY A 132 5.78 9.25 -2.45
CA GLY A 132 5.94 8.09 -1.60
C GLY A 132 6.25 8.45 -0.15
N LYS A 133 7.14 9.41 0.12
CA LYS A 133 7.41 9.91 1.47
C LYS A 133 6.21 10.64 2.06
N ARG A 134 5.55 11.52 1.28
CA ARG A 134 4.37 12.25 1.70
C ARG A 134 3.17 11.32 1.94
N LEU A 135 2.94 10.36 1.05
CA LEU A 135 1.93 9.32 1.22
C LEU A 135 2.25 8.38 2.40
N GLN A 136 3.53 8.13 2.68
CA GLN A 136 3.94 7.36 3.87
C GLN A 136 3.71 8.16 5.15
N GLU A 137 3.98 9.46 5.17
CA GLU A 137 3.69 10.35 6.30
C GLU A 137 2.19 10.55 6.49
N GLU A 138 1.43 10.74 5.43
CA GLU A 138 -0.04 10.85 5.46
C GLU A 138 -0.70 9.50 5.85
N ASN A 139 -0.25 8.37 5.28
CA ASN A 139 -0.70 7.04 5.69
C ASN A 139 -0.34 6.71 7.14
N ARG A 140 0.73 7.30 7.69
CA ARG A 140 1.11 7.18 9.09
C ARG A 140 0.12 7.90 10.00
N ASN A 141 -0.31 9.10 9.63
CA ASN A 141 -1.15 9.94 10.50
C ASN A 141 -2.53 9.32 10.76
N TYR A 142 -3.24 8.80 9.75
CA TYR A 142 -4.60 8.29 9.96
C TYR A 142 -4.68 7.02 10.82
N MET A 143 -3.60 6.22 10.90
CA MET A 143 -3.58 5.05 11.79
C MET A 143 -3.22 5.44 13.23
N LEU A 144 -2.43 6.50 13.42
CA LEU A 144 -1.99 6.96 14.74
C LEU A 144 -3.10 7.68 15.52
N ASP A 145 -4.03 8.33 14.82
CA ASP A 145 -5.14 9.08 15.41
C ASP A 145 -6.36 8.20 15.76
N THR A 146 -6.13 6.89 15.91
CA THR A 146 -7.21 5.95 16.25
C THR A 146 -7.89 6.31 17.57
N LYS A 147 -9.22 6.18 17.60
CA LYS A 147 -10.05 6.27 18.80
C LYS A 147 -10.25 4.90 19.46
N ASN A 148 -9.90 3.80 18.77
CA ASN A 148 -10.02 2.44 19.27
C ASN A 148 -8.99 2.14 20.37
N GLU A 149 -9.46 1.71 21.54
CA GLU A 149 -8.58 1.45 22.70
C GLU A 149 -7.65 0.23 22.49
N GLU A 150 -8.11 -0.81 21.78
CA GLU A 150 -7.28 -1.98 21.50
C GLU A 150 -6.13 -1.62 20.58
N LEU A 151 -6.42 -0.87 19.51
CA LEU A 151 -5.39 -0.41 18.59
C LEU A 151 -4.38 0.52 19.30
N ARG A 152 -4.83 1.38 20.22
CA ARG A 152 -3.95 2.20 21.08
C ARG A 152 -3.04 1.36 21.98
N LYS A 153 -3.55 0.25 22.54
CA LYS A 153 -2.71 -0.69 23.31
C LYS A 153 -1.65 -1.33 22.42
N ILE A 154 -2.02 -1.72 21.21
CA ILE A 154 -1.11 -2.30 20.22
C ILE A 154 0.00 -1.30 19.88
N PHE A 155 -0.30 -0.02 19.63
CA PHE A 155 0.71 0.99 19.39
C PHE A 155 1.73 1.10 20.52
N ARG A 156 1.28 1.09 21.78
CA ARG A 156 2.18 1.10 22.95
C ARG A 156 3.11 -0.12 23.01
N ILE A 157 2.59 -1.30 22.64
CA ILE A 157 3.40 -2.53 22.56
C ILE A 157 4.46 -2.37 21.45
N VAL A 158 4.06 -1.88 20.28
CA VAL A 158 4.92 -1.67 19.12
C VAL A 158 6.04 -0.68 19.40
N GLU A 159 5.75 0.45 20.04
CA GLU A 159 6.77 1.45 20.41
C GLU A 159 7.86 0.88 21.33
N ARG A 160 7.46 -0.04 22.22
CA ARG A 160 8.41 -0.76 23.08
C ARG A 160 9.17 -1.82 22.29
N ALA A 161 8.48 -2.60 21.47
CA ALA A 161 9.06 -3.65 20.62
C ALA A 161 10.02 -3.09 19.56
N ALA A 162 9.75 -1.90 19.06
CA ALA A 162 10.58 -1.25 18.05
C ALA A 162 12.02 -0.99 18.54
N LYS A 163 12.21 -0.82 19.84
CA LYS A 163 13.53 -0.62 20.47
C LYS A 163 14.38 -1.88 20.57
N SER A 164 13.81 -3.05 20.28
CA SER A 164 14.48 -4.35 20.29
C SER A 164 14.65 -4.92 18.89
N SER A 165 15.50 -5.96 18.76
CA SER A 165 15.63 -6.75 17.52
C SER A 165 14.65 -7.92 17.44
N ALA A 166 13.65 -7.99 18.34
CA ALA A 166 12.70 -9.08 18.38
C ALA A 166 11.89 -9.18 17.08
N ASN A 167 11.63 -10.42 16.63
CA ASN A 167 10.75 -10.69 15.52
C ASN A 167 9.31 -10.34 15.91
N ILE A 168 8.56 -9.75 14.99
CA ILE A 168 7.17 -9.36 15.19
C ILE A 168 6.31 -10.10 14.19
N LEU A 169 5.27 -10.77 14.69
CA LEU A 169 4.22 -11.38 13.88
C LEU A 169 2.95 -10.55 13.97
N ILE A 170 2.43 -10.12 12.83
CA ILE A 170 1.20 -9.34 12.70
C ILE A 170 0.11 -10.27 12.17
N LEU A 171 -0.91 -10.51 12.98
CA LEU A 171 -2.09 -11.27 12.63
C LEU A 171 -3.25 -10.34 12.32
N GLY A 172 -4.11 -10.71 11.40
CA GLY A 172 -5.32 -9.96 11.10
C GLY A 172 -5.85 -10.23 9.70
N GLU A 173 -7.10 -9.91 9.49
CA GLU A 173 -7.79 -10.14 8.22
C GLU A 173 -7.11 -9.45 7.04
N SER A 174 -7.44 -9.91 5.83
CA SER A 174 -6.98 -9.25 4.61
C SER A 174 -7.49 -7.80 4.55
N GLY A 175 -6.63 -6.87 4.12
CA GLY A 175 -6.99 -5.47 3.97
C GLY A 175 -7.07 -4.66 5.27
N VAL A 176 -6.74 -5.22 6.45
CA VAL A 176 -6.79 -4.52 7.75
C VAL A 176 -5.68 -3.49 7.93
N GLY A 177 -4.61 -3.53 7.10
CA GLY A 177 -3.49 -2.59 7.14
C GLY A 177 -2.19 -3.17 7.71
N LYS A 178 -1.98 -4.49 7.65
CA LYS A 178 -0.76 -5.18 8.15
C LYS A 178 0.53 -4.56 7.62
N GLU A 179 0.60 -4.27 6.30
CA GLU A 179 1.79 -3.66 5.67
C GLU A 179 2.07 -2.24 6.18
N VAL A 180 1.00 -1.42 6.33
CA VAL A 180 1.13 -0.06 6.89
C VAL A 180 1.68 -0.11 8.31
N PHE A 181 1.21 -1.08 9.08
CA PHE A 181 1.67 -1.31 10.46
C PHE A 181 3.12 -1.80 10.52
N ALA A 182 3.51 -2.71 9.61
CA ALA A 182 4.90 -3.15 9.47
C ALA A 182 5.85 -1.99 9.10
N ASN A 183 5.42 -1.12 8.20
CA ASN A 183 6.18 0.08 7.84
C ASN A 183 6.31 1.04 9.04
N TYR A 184 5.24 1.23 9.84
CA TYR A 184 5.30 2.01 11.07
C TYR A 184 6.35 1.46 12.07
N ILE A 185 6.37 0.14 12.28
CA ILE A 185 7.38 -0.53 13.12
C ILE A 185 8.80 -0.28 12.59
N HIS A 186 8.98 -0.37 11.27
CA HIS A 186 10.26 -0.08 10.63
C HIS A 186 10.71 1.37 10.88
N GLN A 187 9.82 2.34 10.68
CA GLN A 187 10.12 3.76 10.90
C GLN A 187 10.51 4.08 12.34
N LEU A 188 9.93 3.38 13.32
CA LEU A 188 10.31 3.54 14.73
C LEU A 188 11.66 2.91 15.08
N SER A 189 12.09 1.89 14.31
CA SER A 189 13.26 1.08 14.65
C SER A 189 14.49 1.38 13.82
N ARG A 190 14.31 1.53 12.50
CA ARG A 190 15.41 1.65 11.52
C ARG A 190 15.04 2.64 10.39
N PRO A 191 14.69 3.91 10.70
CA PRO A 191 14.12 4.86 9.72
C PRO A 191 15.03 5.12 8.51
N ASP A 192 16.36 5.09 8.70
CA ASP A 192 17.35 5.38 7.66
C ASP A 192 17.78 4.13 6.88
N ARG A 193 17.21 2.97 7.19
CA ARG A 193 17.54 1.70 6.57
C ARG A 193 16.47 1.28 5.56
N LYS A 194 16.78 0.27 4.75
CA LYS A 194 15.85 -0.25 3.75
C LYS A 194 14.69 -0.99 4.42
N PHE A 195 13.47 -0.74 3.96
CA PHE A 195 12.30 -1.58 4.19
C PHE A 195 12.03 -2.37 2.92
N LEU A 196 12.09 -3.69 3.02
CA LEU A 196 11.88 -4.59 1.90
C LEU A 196 10.68 -5.48 2.18
N ALA A 197 9.59 -5.26 1.45
CA ALA A 197 8.37 -6.06 1.54
C ALA A 197 8.38 -7.18 0.48
N VAL A 198 7.96 -8.37 0.90
CA VAL A 198 7.77 -9.54 0.04
C VAL A 198 6.41 -10.14 0.35
N ASN A 199 5.57 -10.29 -0.68
CA ASN A 199 4.30 -11.00 -0.55
C ASN A 199 4.53 -12.47 -0.95
N CYS A 200 4.38 -13.38 0.03
CA CYS A 200 4.63 -14.80 -0.16
C CYS A 200 3.54 -15.49 -1.00
N HIS A 201 2.31 -15.01 -0.97
CA HIS A 201 1.22 -15.58 -1.77
C HIS A 201 1.38 -15.34 -3.29
N ALA A 202 2.08 -14.27 -3.69
CA ALA A 202 2.20 -13.88 -5.10
C ALA A 202 3.21 -14.71 -5.91
N LEU A 203 3.96 -15.61 -5.27
CA LEU A 203 5.07 -16.36 -5.87
C LEU A 203 4.74 -17.86 -5.96
N SER A 204 5.11 -18.50 -7.07
CA SER A 204 5.12 -19.98 -7.12
C SER A 204 6.24 -20.53 -6.23
N ASP A 205 6.09 -21.78 -5.76
CA ASP A 205 7.02 -22.39 -4.80
C ASP A 205 8.49 -22.34 -5.22
N SER A 206 8.78 -22.62 -6.48
CA SER A 206 10.15 -22.59 -7.02
C SER A 206 10.71 -21.17 -7.15
N LEU A 207 9.84 -20.21 -7.47
CA LEU A 207 10.23 -18.80 -7.56
C LEU A 207 10.41 -18.18 -6.18
N MET A 208 9.60 -18.57 -5.20
CA MET A 208 9.68 -18.06 -3.83
C MET A 208 11.03 -18.36 -3.20
N GLU A 209 11.54 -19.59 -3.35
CA GLU A 209 12.83 -19.98 -2.83
C GLU A 209 13.96 -19.14 -3.45
N SER A 210 13.94 -18.99 -4.77
CA SER A 210 14.88 -18.16 -5.53
C SER A 210 14.79 -16.67 -5.18
N GLU A 211 13.57 -16.13 -5.01
CA GLU A 211 13.38 -14.73 -4.61
C GLU A 211 13.90 -14.47 -3.20
N LEU A 212 13.60 -15.33 -2.24
CA LEU A 212 14.01 -15.15 -0.84
C LEU A 212 15.51 -15.35 -0.64
N PHE A 213 16.07 -16.46 -1.12
CA PHE A 213 17.45 -16.85 -0.84
C PHE A 213 18.44 -16.52 -1.95
N GLY A 214 17.95 -16.22 -3.17
CA GLY A 214 18.78 -16.04 -4.34
C GLY A 214 19.16 -17.37 -5.00
N HIS A 215 19.82 -17.29 -6.15
CA HIS A 215 20.32 -18.46 -6.88
C HIS A 215 21.65 -18.20 -7.56
N GLU A 216 22.42 -19.27 -7.75
CA GLU A 216 23.60 -19.27 -8.60
C GLU A 216 23.24 -19.61 -10.04
N ARG A 217 24.10 -19.21 -10.97
CA ARG A 217 23.95 -19.55 -12.39
C ARG A 217 23.85 -21.07 -12.57
N GLY A 218 22.81 -21.53 -13.28
CA GLY A 218 22.59 -22.96 -13.56
C GLY A 218 21.87 -23.71 -12.44
N ALA A 219 21.39 -23.08 -11.39
CA ALA A 219 20.68 -23.70 -10.29
C ALA A 219 19.37 -24.40 -10.70
N PHE A 220 18.73 -23.90 -11.75
CA PHE A 220 17.53 -24.49 -12.37
C PHE A 220 17.42 -24.07 -13.85
N THR A 221 16.50 -24.69 -14.58
CA THR A 221 16.25 -24.37 -16.00
C THR A 221 15.73 -22.93 -16.11
N GLY A 222 16.56 -22.00 -16.64
CA GLY A 222 16.27 -20.57 -16.72
C GLY A 222 17.17 -19.68 -15.86
N ALA A 223 17.99 -20.24 -14.98
CA ALA A 223 18.95 -19.50 -14.16
C ALA A 223 20.19 -19.08 -15.02
N ILE A 224 20.04 -18.03 -15.84
CA ILE A 224 21.08 -17.55 -16.74
C ILE A 224 22.22 -16.84 -16.01
N GLY A 225 21.95 -16.23 -14.85
CA GLY A 225 22.88 -15.47 -14.03
C GLY A 225 22.75 -15.76 -12.53
N THR A 226 23.66 -15.21 -11.73
CA THR A 226 23.54 -15.21 -10.27
C THR A 226 22.57 -14.11 -9.84
N TYR A 227 21.65 -14.43 -8.93
CA TYR A 227 20.65 -13.50 -8.40
C TYR A 227 20.77 -13.39 -6.87
N LYS A 228 20.81 -12.15 -6.34
CA LYS A 228 20.83 -11.88 -4.91
C LYS A 228 19.40 -11.91 -4.35
N GLY A 229 19.14 -12.78 -3.39
CA GLY A 229 17.84 -12.92 -2.76
C GLY A 229 17.46 -11.76 -1.85
N ARG A 230 16.21 -11.78 -1.40
CA ARG A 230 15.63 -10.73 -0.54
C ARG A 230 16.33 -10.63 0.83
N PHE A 231 16.82 -11.74 1.38
CA PHE A 231 17.60 -11.72 2.62
C PHE A 231 18.90 -10.94 2.48
N GLU A 232 19.65 -11.14 1.39
CA GLU A 232 20.87 -10.35 1.09
C GLU A 232 20.51 -8.89 0.80
N ALA A 233 19.42 -8.63 0.08
CA ALA A 233 19.00 -7.28 -0.28
C ALA A 233 18.52 -6.45 0.92
N ALA A 234 18.06 -7.13 2.00
CA ALA A 234 17.59 -6.53 3.25
C ALA A 234 18.70 -6.27 4.28
N GLU A 235 19.97 -6.48 3.91
CA GLU A 235 21.12 -6.32 4.80
C GLU A 235 21.12 -4.98 5.57
N GLY A 236 21.24 -5.05 6.87
CA GLY A 236 21.17 -3.92 7.80
C GLY A 236 19.78 -3.27 7.92
N GLY A 237 18.78 -3.74 7.16
CA GLY A 237 17.43 -3.18 7.06
C GLY A 237 16.36 -3.99 7.77
N THR A 238 15.13 -3.88 7.24
CA THR A 238 13.96 -4.64 7.70
C THR A 238 13.39 -5.43 6.52
N LEU A 239 13.22 -6.74 6.72
CA LEU A 239 12.50 -7.61 5.81
C LEU A 239 11.08 -7.81 6.35
N PHE A 240 10.09 -7.49 5.54
CA PHE A 240 8.68 -7.74 5.81
C PHE A 240 8.18 -8.88 4.92
N LEU A 241 7.75 -9.98 5.54
CA LEU A 241 7.15 -11.13 4.86
C LEU A 241 5.64 -11.08 5.07
N ASP A 242 4.90 -10.69 4.03
CA ASP A 242 3.44 -10.71 4.05
C ASP A 242 2.91 -12.07 3.60
N GLU A 243 1.80 -12.49 4.18
CA GLU A 243 1.14 -13.79 4.01
C GLU A 243 2.12 -14.97 4.25
N ILE A 244 2.83 -14.92 5.40
CA ILE A 244 3.80 -15.93 5.81
C ILE A 244 3.19 -17.33 5.98
N GLY A 245 1.86 -17.41 6.21
CA GLY A 245 1.13 -18.66 6.32
C GLY A 245 1.10 -19.48 5.03
N ASP A 246 1.33 -18.84 3.88
CA ASP A 246 1.23 -19.48 2.55
C ASP A 246 2.57 -20.04 2.06
N ILE A 247 3.65 -19.93 2.84
CA ILE A 247 4.95 -20.43 2.38
C ILE A 247 5.02 -21.97 2.38
N PRO A 248 5.59 -22.61 1.33
CA PRO A 248 5.73 -24.05 1.23
C PRO A 248 6.66 -24.61 2.31
N ARG A 249 6.46 -25.88 2.68
CA ARG A 249 7.22 -26.52 3.78
C ARG A 249 8.74 -26.58 3.58
N ASN A 250 9.21 -26.73 2.34
CA ASN A 250 10.64 -26.68 2.03
C ASN A 250 11.23 -25.29 2.34
N VAL A 251 10.50 -24.22 2.00
CA VAL A 251 10.89 -22.82 2.27
C VAL A 251 10.84 -22.54 3.77
N GLN A 252 9.82 -23.07 4.50
CA GLN A 252 9.74 -22.94 5.96
C GLN A 252 10.99 -23.47 6.66
N SER A 253 11.53 -24.62 6.20
CA SER A 253 12.74 -25.23 6.79
C SER A 253 13.99 -24.37 6.57
N LYS A 254 14.14 -23.76 5.38
CA LYS A 254 15.24 -22.84 5.07
C LYS A 254 15.11 -21.53 5.84
N LEU A 255 13.87 -21.02 5.95
CA LEU A 255 13.58 -19.82 6.73
C LEU A 255 13.96 -20.02 8.21
N LEU A 256 13.55 -21.14 8.82
CA LEU A 256 13.91 -21.48 10.19
C LEU A 256 15.43 -21.45 10.38
N ARG A 257 16.18 -22.17 9.51
CA ARG A 257 17.64 -22.18 9.55
C ARG A 257 18.24 -20.79 9.46
N THR A 258 17.73 -19.95 8.55
CA THR A 258 18.19 -18.57 8.39
C THR A 258 17.95 -17.72 9.66
N LEU A 259 16.82 -17.90 10.34
CA LEU A 259 16.50 -17.20 11.58
C LEU A 259 17.36 -17.65 12.77
N GLU A 260 17.81 -18.90 12.75
CA GLU A 260 18.66 -19.47 13.80
C GLU A 260 20.13 -19.12 13.60
N THR A 261 20.65 -19.33 12.40
CA THR A 261 22.08 -19.18 12.09
C THR A 261 22.49 -17.80 11.64
N ARG A 262 21.52 -16.97 11.23
CA ARG A 262 21.75 -15.67 10.58
C ARG A 262 22.63 -15.79 9.33
N THR A 263 22.48 -16.92 8.61
CA THR A 263 23.13 -17.17 7.34
C THR A 263 22.14 -17.72 6.33
N ILE A 264 22.40 -17.51 5.06
CA ILE A 264 21.66 -18.10 3.94
C ILE A 264 22.59 -18.87 3.02
N GLU A 265 22.03 -19.77 2.25
CA GLU A 265 22.67 -20.44 1.12
C GLU A 265 21.82 -20.19 -0.12
N ARG A 266 22.44 -19.72 -1.22
CA ARG A 266 21.72 -19.54 -2.49
C ARG A 266 21.32 -20.90 -3.07
N VAL A 267 20.24 -20.93 -3.83
CA VAL A 267 19.83 -22.15 -4.56
C VAL A 267 20.95 -22.54 -5.54
N GLY A 268 21.38 -23.81 -5.45
CA GLY A 268 22.52 -24.31 -6.25
C GLY A 268 23.90 -24.03 -5.67
N SER A 269 23.99 -23.50 -4.43
CA SER A 269 25.26 -23.24 -3.73
C SER A 269 25.26 -23.80 -2.32
N THR A 270 26.43 -24.20 -1.83
CA THR A 270 26.65 -24.56 -0.43
C THR A 270 27.39 -23.46 0.36
N GLN A 271 27.63 -22.31 -0.29
CA GLN A 271 28.31 -21.20 0.36
C GLN A 271 27.36 -20.51 1.34
N SER A 272 27.77 -20.47 2.60
CA SER A 272 27.03 -19.75 3.65
C SER A 272 27.36 -18.25 3.60
N ILE A 273 26.32 -17.42 3.52
CA ILE A 273 26.40 -15.96 3.44
C ILE A 273 25.77 -15.40 4.71
N PRO A 274 26.50 -14.64 5.54
CA PRO A 274 25.93 -14.01 6.73
C PRO A 274 24.94 -12.90 6.32
N VAL A 275 23.84 -12.74 7.09
CA VAL A 275 22.81 -11.72 6.85
C VAL A 275 22.34 -11.11 8.17
N ASP A 276 22.33 -9.78 8.23
CA ASP A 276 21.73 -9.04 9.33
C ASP A 276 20.48 -8.30 8.86
N PHE A 277 19.34 -8.67 9.42
CA PHE A 277 18.06 -8.05 9.12
C PHE A 277 17.13 -8.11 10.34
N ARG A 278 16.20 -7.16 10.42
CA ARG A 278 15.04 -7.26 11.29
C ARG A 278 13.90 -7.93 10.54
N LEU A 279 13.27 -8.95 11.14
CA LEU A 279 12.12 -9.61 10.54
C LEU A 279 10.82 -9.08 11.13
N ILE A 280 9.88 -8.74 10.24
CA ILE A 280 8.47 -8.55 10.54
C ILE A 280 7.70 -9.48 9.61
N SER A 281 6.78 -10.26 10.16
CA SER A 281 5.96 -11.20 9.38
C SER A 281 4.48 -10.87 9.56
N ALA A 282 3.66 -11.14 8.55
CA ALA A 282 2.22 -10.96 8.63
C ALA A 282 1.46 -12.10 7.97
N THR A 283 0.27 -12.41 8.46
CA THR A 283 -0.65 -13.37 7.83
C THR A 283 -2.10 -13.13 8.27
N ASN A 284 -3.04 -13.59 7.45
CA ASN A 284 -4.45 -13.73 7.77
C ASN A 284 -4.82 -15.19 8.10
N VAL A 285 -3.90 -16.13 7.94
CA VAL A 285 -4.11 -17.56 8.21
C VAL A 285 -4.03 -17.82 9.71
N ASP A 286 -4.90 -18.70 10.20
CA ASP A 286 -4.80 -19.26 11.54
C ASP A 286 -3.62 -20.26 11.59
N LEU A 287 -2.46 -19.77 12.06
CA LEU A 287 -1.24 -20.57 12.12
C LEU A 287 -1.35 -21.70 13.15
N GLU A 288 -2.18 -21.58 14.20
CA GLU A 288 -2.40 -22.65 15.17
C GLU A 288 -3.16 -23.81 14.53
N GLN A 289 -4.15 -23.51 13.70
CA GLN A 289 -4.86 -24.53 12.93
C GLN A 289 -3.95 -25.11 11.85
N ALA A 290 -3.20 -24.29 11.10
CA ALA A 290 -2.25 -24.74 10.09
C ALA A 290 -1.16 -25.67 10.67
N MET A 291 -0.75 -25.45 11.91
CA MET A 291 0.18 -26.38 12.61
C MET A 291 -0.48 -27.74 12.91
N LYS A 292 -1.75 -27.77 13.30
CA LYS A 292 -2.49 -29.02 13.54
C LYS A 292 -2.71 -29.82 12.26
N ASP A 293 -3.00 -29.10 11.17
CA ASP A 293 -3.22 -29.70 9.84
C ASP A 293 -1.91 -30.16 9.18
N GLY A 294 -0.79 -29.74 9.74
CA GLY A 294 0.53 -30.08 9.27
C GLY A 294 1.06 -29.17 8.15
N ASP A 295 0.39 -28.09 7.82
CA ASP A 295 0.78 -27.15 6.75
C ASP A 295 1.84 -26.15 7.21
N PHE A 296 1.90 -25.85 8.51
CA PHE A 296 2.91 -24.96 9.09
C PHE A 296 3.72 -25.67 10.18
N ARG A 297 5.03 -25.37 10.25
CA ARG A 297 5.94 -25.99 11.24
C ARG A 297 5.85 -25.25 12.57
N SER A 298 5.73 -26.01 13.65
CA SER A 298 5.69 -25.47 15.01
C SER A 298 6.99 -24.79 15.43
N ASP A 299 8.14 -25.33 15.03
CA ASP A 299 9.45 -24.75 15.33
C ASP A 299 9.64 -23.36 14.69
N LEU A 300 9.21 -23.20 13.45
CA LEU A 300 9.21 -21.90 12.77
C LEU A 300 8.22 -20.92 13.44
N TYR A 301 7.01 -21.37 13.78
CA TYR A 301 6.03 -20.55 14.48
C TYR A 301 6.62 -19.91 15.74
N TYR A 302 7.21 -20.71 16.64
CA TYR A 302 7.81 -20.15 17.86
C TYR A 302 9.00 -19.22 17.60
N ARG A 303 9.68 -19.35 16.48
CA ARG A 303 10.77 -18.45 16.10
C ARG A 303 10.28 -17.12 15.54
N LEU A 304 9.11 -17.11 14.89
CA LEU A 304 8.44 -15.92 14.37
C LEU A 304 7.70 -15.14 15.47
N CYS A 305 7.06 -15.84 16.42
CA CYS A 305 6.16 -15.30 17.43
C CYS A 305 6.86 -14.77 18.68
N THR A 306 7.98 -14.02 18.55
CA THR A 306 8.55 -13.38 19.74
C THR A 306 7.61 -12.31 20.29
N ILE A 307 6.99 -11.53 19.44
CA ILE A 307 5.92 -10.58 19.77
C ILE A 307 4.82 -10.76 18.74
N THR A 308 3.61 -11.09 19.20
CA THR A 308 2.43 -11.22 18.34
C THR A 308 1.52 -10.00 18.50
N ILE A 309 1.07 -9.47 17.39
CA ILE A 309 0.16 -8.33 17.29
C ILE A 309 -1.05 -8.77 16.50
N VAL A 310 -2.25 -8.62 17.05
CA VAL A 310 -3.50 -8.92 16.37
C VAL A 310 -4.18 -7.61 16.02
N LEU A 311 -4.30 -7.30 14.73
CA LEU A 311 -4.99 -6.09 14.28
C LEU A 311 -6.49 -6.33 14.19
N PRO A 312 -7.32 -5.52 14.88
CA PRO A 312 -8.76 -5.66 14.83
C PRO A 312 -9.31 -5.34 13.44
N PRO A 313 -10.31 -6.06 12.95
CA PRO A 313 -10.98 -5.74 11.69
C PRO A 313 -11.74 -4.41 11.80
N LEU A 314 -11.98 -3.77 10.65
CA LEU A 314 -12.56 -2.42 10.61
C LEU A 314 -13.96 -2.35 11.27
N ARG A 315 -14.75 -3.42 11.19
CA ARG A 315 -16.07 -3.53 11.86
C ARG A 315 -16.00 -3.48 13.40
N GLU A 316 -14.85 -3.78 14.00
CA GLU A 316 -14.60 -3.72 15.46
C GLU A 316 -13.98 -2.39 15.91
N ARG A 317 -13.69 -1.48 14.96
CA ARG A 317 -13.19 -0.11 15.21
C ARG A 317 -13.96 0.93 14.42
N LYS A 318 -15.29 0.86 14.48
CA LYS A 318 -16.19 1.77 13.74
C LYS A 318 -16.00 3.24 14.11
N GLU A 319 -15.50 3.52 15.31
CA GLU A 319 -15.13 4.86 15.75
C GLU A 319 -14.03 5.53 14.92
N ASP A 320 -13.24 4.73 14.17
CA ASP A 320 -12.20 5.24 13.28
C ASP A 320 -12.74 5.53 11.86
N LEU A 321 -13.92 4.98 11.51
CA LEU A 321 -14.48 5.13 10.15
C LEU A 321 -14.64 6.58 9.70
N PRO A 322 -15.18 7.52 10.52
CA PRO A 322 -15.37 8.88 10.06
C PRO A 322 -14.06 9.56 9.62
N GLU A 323 -13.00 9.37 10.40
CA GLU A 323 -11.69 9.95 10.09
C GLU A 323 -11.06 9.28 8.86
N LEU A 324 -11.21 7.95 8.72
CA LEU A 324 -10.72 7.20 7.57
C LEU A 324 -11.43 7.63 6.28
N ILE A 325 -12.75 7.81 6.32
CA ILE A 325 -13.54 8.27 5.17
C ILE A 325 -13.09 9.66 4.74
N ARG A 326 -13.01 10.64 5.67
CA ARG A 326 -12.53 11.99 5.36
C ARG A 326 -11.13 12.00 4.79
N PHE A 327 -10.24 11.19 5.40
CA PHE A 327 -8.87 11.05 4.91
C PHE A 327 -8.82 10.57 3.47
N PHE A 328 -9.57 9.51 3.12
CA PHE A 328 -9.56 8.96 1.76
C PHE A 328 -10.28 9.85 0.75
N LEU A 329 -11.39 10.51 1.14
CA LEU A 329 -12.05 11.51 0.29
C LEU A 329 -11.08 12.64 -0.09
N LYS A 330 -10.39 13.20 0.90
CA LYS A 330 -9.39 14.25 0.67
C LYS A 330 -8.22 13.77 -0.20
N LYS A 331 -7.73 12.56 0.07
CA LYS A 331 -6.62 11.97 -0.67
C LYS A 331 -6.96 11.75 -2.13
N TYR A 332 -8.03 11.00 -2.40
CA TYR A 332 -8.43 10.68 -3.77
C TYR A 332 -8.98 11.91 -4.52
N GLY A 333 -9.62 12.84 -3.80
CA GLY A 333 -9.99 14.14 -4.37
C GLY A 333 -8.79 14.91 -4.90
N ALA A 334 -7.72 14.99 -4.10
CA ALA A 334 -6.48 15.64 -4.52
C ALA A 334 -5.79 14.93 -5.71
N GLU A 335 -5.86 13.58 -5.78
CA GLU A 335 -5.34 12.80 -6.91
C GLU A 335 -6.13 13.02 -8.21
N GLN A 336 -7.43 13.33 -8.11
CA GLN A 336 -8.34 13.61 -9.24
C GLN A 336 -8.52 15.13 -9.51
N GLU A 337 -7.75 15.99 -8.81
CA GLU A 337 -7.88 17.45 -8.88
C GLU A 337 -9.30 17.95 -8.56
N LYS A 338 -10.05 17.23 -7.73
CA LYS A 338 -11.42 17.55 -7.27
C LYS A 338 -11.39 17.99 -5.80
N GLU A 339 -12.05 19.10 -5.48
CA GLU A 339 -12.32 19.50 -4.10
C GLU A 339 -13.57 18.78 -3.60
N MET A 340 -13.37 17.74 -2.76
CA MET A 340 -14.46 16.95 -2.24
C MET A 340 -15.20 17.66 -1.12
N LYS A 341 -16.53 17.68 -1.20
CA LYS A 341 -17.42 18.15 -0.15
C LYS A 341 -17.70 17.03 0.86
N GLU A 342 -18.15 17.40 2.05
CA GLU A 342 -18.64 16.40 3.02
C GLU A 342 -19.87 15.70 2.42
N PRO A 343 -19.95 14.35 2.49
CA PRO A 343 -21.13 13.61 2.04
C PRO A 343 -22.38 14.00 2.81
N ASP A 344 -23.53 13.91 2.18
CA ASP A 344 -24.83 14.13 2.83
C ASP A 344 -25.10 13.09 3.92
N ALA A 345 -26.03 13.40 4.84
CA ALA A 345 -26.33 12.55 6.00
C ALA A 345 -26.71 11.11 5.61
N GLU A 346 -27.47 10.94 4.52
CA GLU A 346 -27.88 9.61 4.04
C GLU A 346 -26.68 8.78 3.56
N VAL A 347 -25.73 9.41 2.85
CA VAL A 347 -24.49 8.77 2.40
C VAL A 347 -23.60 8.41 3.60
N TRP A 348 -23.50 9.33 4.57
CA TRP A 348 -22.78 9.09 5.82
C TRP A 348 -23.34 7.89 6.58
N ASP A 349 -24.66 7.83 6.76
CA ASP A 349 -25.30 6.74 7.47
C ASP A 349 -25.06 5.39 6.76
N ALA A 350 -25.13 5.37 5.44
CA ALA A 350 -24.83 4.17 4.65
C ALA A 350 -23.38 3.72 4.81
N LEU A 351 -22.42 4.66 4.72
CA LEU A 351 -20.99 4.38 4.87
C LEU A 351 -20.63 3.88 6.28
N LEU A 352 -21.23 4.44 7.33
CA LEU A 352 -20.97 4.05 8.71
C LEU A 352 -21.65 2.74 9.12
N ALA A 353 -22.81 2.43 8.53
CA ALA A 353 -23.56 1.20 8.80
C ALA A 353 -22.90 -0.04 8.21
N TYR A 354 -22.16 0.11 7.11
CA TYR A 354 -21.59 -1.01 6.38
C TYR A 354 -20.42 -1.68 7.13
N ASN A 355 -20.27 -3.00 6.98
CA ASN A 355 -19.32 -3.77 7.80
C ASN A 355 -17.94 -3.97 7.18
N TYR A 356 -17.71 -3.56 5.94
CA TYR A 356 -16.42 -3.65 5.23
C TYR A 356 -15.70 -4.98 5.44
N LYS A 357 -16.20 -6.07 4.87
CA LYS A 357 -15.58 -7.41 4.96
C LYS A 357 -14.13 -7.43 4.45
N GLY A 358 -13.83 -6.61 3.44
CA GLY A 358 -12.49 -6.38 2.92
C GLY A 358 -11.70 -5.29 3.68
N ASN A 359 -12.20 -4.86 4.83
CA ASN A 359 -11.56 -3.90 5.74
C ASN A 359 -11.19 -2.56 5.05
N ILE A 360 -10.01 -2.00 5.32
CA ILE A 360 -9.56 -0.73 4.76
C ILE A 360 -9.38 -0.83 3.22
N ARG A 361 -9.05 -2.01 2.69
CA ARG A 361 -8.93 -2.20 1.23
C ARG A 361 -10.26 -1.99 0.53
N GLU A 362 -11.34 -2.53 1.07
CA GLU A 362 -12.69 -2.32 0.56
C GLU A 362 -13.14 -0.87 0.75
N LEU A 363 -12.92 -0.28 1.93
CA LEU A 363 -13.22 1.12 2.18
C LEU A 363 -12.51 2.04 1.16
N LYS A 364 -11.24 1.83 0.90
CA LYS A 364 -10.48 2.58 -0.12
C LYS A 364 -11.14 2.50 -1.50
N ASN A 365 -11.47 1.29 -1.94
CA ASN A 365 -12.10 1.08 -3.26
C ASN A 365 -13.45 1.77 -3.35
N VAL A 366 -14.26 1.71 -2.28
CA VAL A 366 -15.55 2.41 -2.22
C VAL A 366 -15.36 3.91 -2.31
N ILE A 367 -14.48 4.49 -1.50
CA ILE A 367 -14.26 5.94 -1.51
C ILE A 367 -13.64 6.41 -2.83
N GLU A 368 -12.69 5.67 -3.40
CA GLU A 368 -12.10 5.96 -4.71
C GLU A 368 -13.17 5.99 -5.80
N ARG A 369 -14.07 4.99 -5.84
CA ARG A 369 -15.23 4.95 -6.74
C ARG A 369 -16.11 6.19 -6.57
N LEU A 370 -16.46 6.55 -5.32
CA LEU A 370 -17.29 7.72 -5.04
C LEU A 370 -16.65 9.01 -5.55
N VAL A 371 -15.34 9.18 -5.37
CA VAL A 371 -14.60 10.34 -5.88
C VAL A 371 -14.59 10.39 -7.40
N VAL A 372 -14.40 9.25 -8.07
CA VAL A 372 -14.40 9.17 -9.54
C VAL A 372 -15.77 9.54 -10.11
N LEU A 373 -16.86 9.01 -9.53
CA LEU A 373 -18.24 9.22 -9.98
C LEU A 373 -18.80 10.58 -9.54
N SER A 374 -18.22 11.24 -8.54
CA SER A 374 -18.74 12.51 -8.00
C SER A 374 -18.79 13.60 -9.07
N GLU A 375 -19.90 14.33 -9.10
CA GLU A 375 -20.06 15.58 -9.86
C GLU A 375 -19.78 16.78 -8.93
N ASP A 376 -18.93 17.71 -9.36
CA ASP A 376 -18.57 18.93 -8.61
C ASP A 376 -18.12 18.65 -7.15
N GLY A 377 -17.47 17.48 -6.91
CA GLY A 377 -17.02 17.09 -5.58
C GLY A 377 -18.13 16.64 -4.63
N THR A 378 -19.37 16.50 -5.10
CA THR A 378 -20.52 16.03 -4.33
C THR A 378 -20.70 14.52 -4.57
N VAL A 379 -20.89 13.75 -3.51
CA VAL A 379 -21.13 12.31 -3.53
C VAL A 379 -22.63 12.07 -3.35
N SER A 380 -23.25 11.30 -4.23
CA SER A 380 -24.67 10.93 -4.14
C SER A 380 -24.85 9.51 -3.60
N LEU A 381 -26.05 9.22 -3.10
CA LEU A 381 -26.40 7.89 -2.61
C LEU A 381 -26.36 6.85 -3.75
N GLU A 382 -26.68 7.26 -4.98
CA GLU A 382 -26.70 6.40 -6.17
C GLU A 382 -25.29 5.95 -6.61
N ASP A 383 -24.24 6.67 -6.19
CA ASP A 383 -22.84 6.31 -6.48
C ASP A 383 -22.34 5.14 -5.63
N LEU A 384 -23.04 4.85 -4.52
CA LEU A 384 -22.70 3.72 -3.66
C LEU A 384 -22.93 2.39 -4.38
N PRO A 385 -22.07 1.38 -4.15
CA PRO A 385 -22.30 0.04 -4.68
C PRO A 385 -23.59 -0.60 -4.15
N ASP A 386 -24.27 -1.43 -4.96
CA ASP A 386 -25.53 -2.10 -4.61
C ASP A 386 -25.49 -2.84 -3.28
N GLN A 387 -24.33 -3.38 -2.91
CA GLN A 387 -24.10 -4.07 -1.62
C GLN A 387 -24.40 -3.21 -0.38
N PHE A 388 -24.43 -1.88 -0.50
CA PHE A 388 -24.80 -0.97 0.59
C PHE A 388 -26.31 -0.92 0.81
N PHE A 389 -27.08 -1.26 -0.23
CA PHE A 389 -28.55 -1.27 -0.22
C PHE A 389 -29.13 -2.66 0.01
N GLU A 390 -28.32 -3.71 -0.10
CA GLU A 390 -28.75 -5.04 0.27
C GLU A 390 -29.13 -5.04 1.75
N LYS A 391 -30.42 -4.91 2.02
CA LYS A 391 -30.96 -5.25 3.34
C LYS A 391 -30.49 -6.68 3.65
N LYS A 392 -29.59 -6.84 4.59
CA LYS A 392 -29.35 -8.14 5.17
C LYS A 392 -30.69 -8.65 5.64
N MET A 393 -31.32 -9.57 4.89
CA MET A 393 -32.17 -10.54 5.56
C MET A 393 -31.27 -11.13 6.63
N PRO A 394 -31.63 -11.03 7.91
CA PRO A 394 -30.83 -11.62 8.97
C PRO A 394 -30.84 -13.13 8.72
N VAL A 395 -29.78 -13.62 8.08
CA VAL A 395 -29.46 -15.04 8.18
C VAL A 395 -29.03 -15.20 9.61
N LYS A 396 -29.98 -15.54 10.44
CA LYS A 396 -29.72 -15.89 11.84
C LYS A 396 -28.72 -17.04 11.83
N GLU A 397 -27.59 -16.82 12.45
CA GLU A 397 -26.53 -17.82 12.73
C GLU A 397 -27.02 -19.01 13.62
N SER A 398 -28.29 -19.31 13.62
CA SER A 398 -28.91 -20.29 14.51
C SER A 398 -29.54 -21.48 13.83
N PHE A 399 -29.09 -21.88 12.64
CA PHE A 399 -29.58 -23.11 12.01
C PHE A 399 -28.74 -24.36 12.32
N SER A 400 -27.68 -24.26 13.11
CA SER A 400 -26.94 -25.42 13.56
C SER A 400 -27.81 -26.22 14.56
N GLY A 401 -28.49 -27.24 14.07
CA GLY A 401 -29.31 -28.13 14.88
C GLY A 401 -30.81 -28.09 14.65
N SER A 402 -31.34 -27.17 13.85
CA SER A 402 -32.78 -27.06 13.56
C SER A 402 -33.20 -28.00 12.42
N SER A 403 -34.34 -28.65 12.55
CA SER A 403 -34.89 -29.45 11.46
C SER A 403 -35.40 -28.57 10.31
N LEU A 404 -35.40 -29.08 9.07
CA LEU A 404 -35.95 -28.40 7.89
C LEU A 404 -37.38 -27.88 8.12
N LYS A 405 -38.15 -28.58 8.95
CA LYS A 405 -39.52 -28.22 9.34
C LYS A 405 -39.55 -26.97 10.22
N GLU A 406 -38.64 -26.86 11.19
CA GLU A 406 -38.54 -25.68 12.07
C GLU A 406 -38.09 -24.44 11.33
N VAL A 407 -37.11 -24.57 10.43
CA VAL A 407 -36.63 -23.50 9.57
C VAL A 407 -37.75 -22.96 8.67
N ARG A 408 -38.51 -23.87 8.07
CA ARG A 408 -39.66 -23.50 7.22
C ARG A 408 -40.75 -22.76 7.98
N VAL A 409 -41.11 -23.25 9.18
CA VAL A 409 -42.12 -22.63 10.05
C VAL A 409 -41.67 -21.22 10.44
N GLN A 410 -40.41 -21.05 10.80
CA GLN A 410 -39.87 -19.73 11.18
C GLN A 410 -39.87 -18.74 10.02
N ALA A 411 -39.45 -19.16 8.83
CA ALA A 411 -39.44 -18.34 7.63
C ALA A 411 -40.85 -17.93 7.19
N GLU A 412 -41.82 -18.86 7.23
CA GLU A 412 -43.21 -18.57 6.95
C GLU A 412 -43.81 -17.57 7.97
N LYS A 413 -43.48 -17.71 9.25
CA LYS A 413 -43.94 -16.81 10.32
C LYS A 413 -43.41 -15.40 10.12
N GLU A 414 -42.12 -15.25 9.83
CA GLU A 414 -41.47 -13.96 9.60
C GLU A 414 -42.08 -13.25 8.36
N LEU A 415 -42.25 -13.96 7.26
CA LEU A 415 -42.86 -13.41 6.03
C LEU A 415 -44.30 -12.92 6.27
N ILE A 416 -45.11 -13.71 6.99
CA ILE A 416 -46.49 -13.33 7.34
C ILE A 416 -46.51 -12.07 8.20
N LEU A 417 -45.61 -11.95 9.17
CA LEU A 417 -45.52 -10.76 10.04
C LEU A 417 -45.10 -9.51 9.27
N GLU A 418 -44.13 -9.64 8.38
CA GLU A 418 -43.65 -8.54 7.53
C GLU A 418 -44.77 -8.01 6.61
N VAL A 419 -45.43 -8.88 5.87
CA VAL A 419 -46.55 -8.50 4.98
C VAL A 419 -47.73 -7.94 5.77
N LEU A 420 -48.06 -8.46 6.95
CA LEU A 420 -49.06 -7.88 7.85
C LEU A 420 -48.72 -6.45 8.30
N GLN A 421 -47.46 -6.16 8.56
CA GLN A 421 -47.02 -4.80 8.91
C GLN A 421 -47.12 -3.87 7.70
N MET A 422 -46.67 -4.32 6.51
CA MET A 422 -46.77 -3.54 5.27
C MET A 422 -48.22 -3.22 4.89
N GLN A 423 -49.14 -4.16 5.05
CA GLN A 423 -50.58 -4.01 4.71
C GLN A 423 -51.44 -3.49 5.88
N GLN A 424 -50.81 -2.85 6.86
CA GLN A 424 -51.50 -2.25 8.03
C GLN A 424 -52.45 -3.23 8.74
N CYS A 425 -52.05 -4.50 8.83
CA CYS A 425 -52.86 -5.59 9.43
C CYS A 425 -54.22 -5.83 8.76
N LYS A 426 -54.35 -5.52 7.49
CA LYS A 426 -55.55 -5.84 6.68
C LYS A 426 -55.43 -7.26 6.14
N THR A 427 -56.23 -8.18 6.65
CA THR A 427 -56.07 -9.62 6.38
C THR A 427 -56.33 -10.01 4.94
N LYS A 428 -57.28 -9.35 4.26
CA LYS A 428 -57.58 -9.60 2.84
C LYS A 428 -56.43 -9.23 1.91
N GLU A 429 -55.89 -8.02 2.08
CA GLU A 429 -54.78 -7.51 1.28
C GLU A 429 -53.48 -8.31 1.56
N THR A 430 -53.30 -8.72 2.80
CA THR A 430 -52.18 -9.60 3.22
C THR A 430 -52.28 -11.00 2.55
N ALA A 431 -53.45 -11.60 2.53
CA ALA A 431 -53.69 -12.90 1.90
C ALA A 431 -53.42 -12.85 0.38
N GLU A 432 -53.94 -11.81 -0.28
CA GLU A 432 -53.69 -11.56 -1.70
C GLU A 432 -52.22 -11.39 -2.02
N HIS A 433 -51.48 -10.62 -1.19
CA HIS A 433 -50.05 -10.40 -1.38
C HIS A 433 -49.21 -11.68 -1.17
N LEU A 434 -49.62 -12.54 -0.24
CA LEU A 434 -48.97 -13.82 0.03
C LEU A 434 -49.40 -14.93 -0.95
N GLY A 435 -50.34 -14.67 -1.86
CA GLY A 435 -50.86 -15.66 -2.81
C GLY A 435 -51.63 -16.82 -2.16
N ILE A 436 -52.29 -16.59 -0.99
CA ILE A 436 -53.04 -17.58 -0.25
C ILE A 436 -54.46 -17.08 0.01
N SER A 437 -55.38 -18.01 0.35
CA SER A 437 -56.74 -17.60 0.74
C SER A 437 -56.76 -17.02 2.15
N GLU A 438 -57.73 -16.12 2.46
CA GLU A 438 -57.89 -15.57 3.81
C GLU A 438 -58.01 -16.67 4.89
N ARG A 439 -58.70 -17.76 4.53
CA ARG A 439 -58.85 -18.91 5.41
C ARG A 439 -57.53 -19.60 5.73
N GLN A 440 -56.65 -19.71 4.73
CA GLN A 440 -55.29 -20.25 4.94
C GLN A 440 -54.46 -19.31 5.80
N LEU A 441 -54.55 -18.01 5.58
CA LEU A 441 -53.87 -17.01 6.42
C LEU A 441 -54.35 -17.10 7.89
N PHE A 442 -55.63 -17.18 8.14
CA PHE A 442 -56.16 -17.32 9.51
C PHE A 442 -55.68 -18.61 10.19
N ASN A 443 -55.60 -19.72 9.46
CA ASN A 443 -55.09 -20.96 10.02
C ASN A 443 -53.59 -20.82 10.40
N LYS A 444 -52.78 -20.20 9.54
CA LYS A 444 -51.35 -19.95 9.80
C LYS A 444 -51.15 -18.95 10.97
N LEU A 445 -51.98 -17.92 11.07
CA LEU A 445 -51.93 -16.98 12.18
C LEU A 445 -52.21 -17.68 13.56
N LYS A 446 -53.17 -18.65 13.53
CA LYS A 446 -53.48 -19.44 14.71
C LYS A 446 -52.38 -20.47 15.02
N GLU A 447 -51.85 -21.12 13.99
CA GLU A 447 -50.76 -22.09 14.11
C GLU A 447 -49.49 -21.44 14.69
N TYR A 448 -49.19 -20.22 14.26
CA TYR A 448 -47.97 -19.49 14.67
C TYR A 448 -48.19 -18.54 15.88
N GLU A 449 -49.37 -18.61 16.52
CA GLU A 449 -49.75 -17.81 17.67
C GLU A 449 -49.55 -16.29 17.46
N ILE A 450 -49.92 -15.81 16.26
CA ILE A 450 -49.80 -14.38 15.89
C ILE A 450 -51.12 -13.66 16.30
N ASP A 451 -51.06 -12.77 17.28
CA ASP A 451 -52.18 -11.98 17.77
C ASP A 451 -52.35 -10.67 16.98
N LEU A 452 -53.27 -10.62 16.06
CA LEU A 452 -53.62 -9.46 15.24
C LEU A 452 -54.06 -8.23 16.07
N LYS A 453 -54.66 -8.44 17.26
CA LYS A 453 -55.10 -7.33 18.10
C LYS A 453 -53.89 -6.62 18.72
N LYS A 454 -52.92 -7.36 19.16
CA LYS A 454 -51.65 -6.80 19.71
C LYS A 454 -50.81 -6.07 18.64
N LEU A 455 -50.83 -6.58 17.39
CA LEU A 455 -50.15 -5.92 16.30
C LEU A 455 -50.81 -4.59 15.90
N LYS A 456 -52.18 -4.55 15.85
CA LYS A 456 -52.91 -3.32 15.55
C LYS A 456 -52.76 -2.24 16.65
N MET A 457 -52.61 -2.63 17.93
CA MET A 457 -52.34 -1.67 18.99
C MET A 457 -50.95 -1.05 18.89
N LYS A 458 -49.91 -1.83 18.60
CA LYS A 458 -48.51 -1.32 18.39
C LYS A 458 -48.37 -0.40 17.19
N GLN A 459 -49.23 -0.48 16.21
CA GLN A 459 -49.21 0.44 15.04
C GLN A 459 -49.96 1.76 15.28
N LYS A 460 -50.80 1.85 16.31
CA LYS A 460 -51.50 3.10 16.69
C LYS A 460 -50.71 3.97 17.63
N GLU A 461 -49.60 3.43 18.22
CA GLU A 461 -48.72 4.13 19.15
C GLU A 461 -47.43 4.66 18.47
N LYS A 462 -47.26 4.43 17.18
CA LYS A 462 -46.24 5.04 16.30
C LYS A 462 -46.90 6.01 15.34
#